data_cf959aba016f0c13359607d65f1c548f
#
_entry.id   cf959aba016f0c13359607d65f1c548f
#
_cell.length_a   1.000
_cell.length_b   1.000
_cell.length_c   1.000
_cell.angle_alpha   90.00
_cell.angle_beta   90.00
_cell.angle_gamma   90.00
#
_symmetry.space_group_name_H-M   'P 1'
#
loop_
_entity.id
_entity.type
_entity.pdbx_description
1 polymer ?
#
loop_
_entity_poly.entity_id
_entity_poly.type
_entity_poly.pdbx_seq_one_letter_code
_entity_poly.pdbx_strand_id
1 'polypeptide(L)'
;MPAIVLHQWAISPFCGKVRRILEHKGLAYEIVNYNGLRARKASGLSHAGKLPVLDYDSERVQDSSDIAAFLERKHPERPIFPADPLLRAQAHFWEDWADESLYWFEVYVRFMYPDARRQAAALLSEGRPKLERAVLGGVLRGMYRKKTAAQGIGRLPPERVEAKLLEHVDALETLLGQRRWLVGEDRTIA
;
A
#
# COMPACT_ATOMS: atom_id res chain seq x y z
N MET A 1 9.92 -13.01 21.96
CA MET A 1 9.09 -12.47 20.87
C MET A 1 9.88 -12.62 19.59
N PRO A 2 9.27 -12.87 18.44
CA PRO A 2 9.98 -12.95 17.18
C PRO A 2 10.66 -11.62 16.83
N ALA A 3 11.81 -11.67 16.16
CA ALA A 3 12.44 -10.50 15.59
C ALA A 3 11.74 -10.17 14.25
N ILE A 4 11.01 -9.06 14.21
CA ILE A 4 10.26 -8.66 13.03
C ILE A 4 10.84 -7.35 12.47
N VAL A 5 11.23 -7.35 11.19
CA VAL A 5 11.72 -6.17 10.48
C VAL A 5 10.89 -5.94 9.23
N LEU A 6 10.25 -4.78 9.15
CA LEU A 6 9.51 -4.35 7.96
C LEU A 6 10.38 -3.45 7.09
N HIS A 7 10.76 -3.96 5.93
CA HIS A 7 11.39 -3.18 4.87
C HIS A 7 10.30 -2.47 4.07
N GLN A 8 10.34 -1.13 4.04
CA GLN A 8 9.23 -0.36 3.49
C GLN A 8 9.62 0.87 2.68
N TRP A 9 8.66 1.34 1.94
CA TRP A 9 8.58 2.70 1.42
C TRP A 9 7.51 3.46 2.21
N ALA A 10 7.90 4.55 2.88
CA ALA A 10 7.06 5.19 3.90
C ALA A 10 5.65 5.56 3.41
N ILE A 11 5.52 5.99 2.14
CA ILE A 11 4.26 6.40 1.53
C ILE A 11 3.51 5.28 0.78
N SER A 12 4.05 4.07 0.73
CA SER A 12 3.41 2.96 0.01
C SER A 12 2.15 2.50 0.75
N PRO A 13 0.98 2.40 0.08
CA PRO A 13 -0.23 1.86 0.68
C PRO A 13 -0.06 0.39 1.07
N PHE A 14 0.64 -0.41 0.27
CA PHE A 14 0.96 -1.80 0.58
C PHE A 14 1.81 -1.96 1.84
N CYS A 15 2.80 -1.08 2.04
CA CYS A 15 3.55 -1.05 3.29
C CYS A 15 2.67 -0.57 4.46
N GLY A 16 1.76 0.37 4.20
CA GLY A 16 0.75 0.81 5.15
C GLY A 16 -0.17 -0.32 5.59
N LYS A 17 -0.61 -1.17 4.66
CA LYS A 17 -1.41 -2.37 4.94
C LYS A 17 -0.67 -3.27 5.94
N VAL A 18 0.59 -3.62 5.68
CA VAL A 18 1.38 -4.47 6.58
C VAL A 18 1.57 -3.85 7.96
N ARG A 19 1.87 -2.54 8.05
CA ARG A 19 1.95 -1.86 9.36
C ARG A 19 0.66 -2.01 10.16
N ARG A 20 -0.49 -1.76 9.54
CA ARG A 20 -1.81 -1.89 10.21
C ARG A 20 -2.10 -3.32 10.66
N ILE A 21 -1.66 -4.32 9.91
CA ILE A 21 -1.78 -5.72 10.28
C ILE A 21 -0.92 -6.03 11.51
N LEU A 22 0.34 -5.61 11.51
CA LEU A 22 1.26 -5.80 12.65
C LEU A 22 0.72 -5.11 13.91
N GLU A 23 0.24 -3.88 13.77
CA GLU A 23 -0.39 -3.11 14.86
C GLU A 23 -1.67 -3.79 15.37
N HIS A 24 -2.56 -4.25 14.47
CA HIS A 24 -3.78 -4.95 14.83
C HIS A 24 -3.48 -6.23 15.62
N LYS A 25 -2.48 -6.99 15.18
CA LYS A 25 -2.03 -8.22 15.87
C LYS A 25 -1.23 -7.94 17.16
N GLY A 26 -0.87 -6.68 17.42
CA GLY A 26 -0.10 -6.28 18.61
C GLY A 26 1.35 -6.74 18.57
N LEU A 27 1.92 -6.89 17.37
CA LEU A 27 3.29 -7.33 17.17
C LEU A 27 4.25 -6.15 17.18
N ALA A 28 5.31 -6.23 17.98
CA ALA A 28 6.42 -5.28 17.93
C ALA A 28 7.30 -5.55 16.72
N TYR A 29 7.71 -4.50 16.02
CA TYR A 29 8.53 -4.61 14.82
C TYR A 29 9.45 -3.41 14.63
N GLU A 30 10.53 -3.60 13.90
CA GLU A 30 11.43 -2.54 13.45
C GLU A 30 11.11 -2.13 12.01
N ILE A 31 11.44 -0.88 11.65
CA ILE A 31 11.21 -0.34 10.32
C ILE A 31 12.53 0.01 9.65
N VAL A 32 12.74 -0.49 8.44
CA VAL A 32 13.82 -0.06 7.55
C VAL A 32 13.22 0.68 6.35
N ASN A 33 13.44 2.01 6.30
CA ASN A 33 12.94 2.86 5.21
C ASN A 33 13.92 2.91 4.03
N TYR A 34 13.40 2.71 2.82
CA TYR A 34 14.12 2.82 1.56
C TYR A 34 13.77 4.13 0.83
N ASN A 35 13.90 5.26 1.53
CA ASN A 35 13.57 6.58 1.00
C ASN A 35 14.60 7.07 -0.03
N GLY A 36 14.16 7.88 -0.98
CA GLY A 36 15.00 8.51 -1.99
C GLY A 36 15.72 7.49 -2.87
N LEU A 37 16.99 7.72 -3.16
CA LEU A 37 17.83 6.83 -3.98
C LEU A 37 18.10 5.45 -3.34
N ARG A 38 17.87 5.31 -2.03
CA ARG A 38 17.91 4.02 -1.35
C ARG A 38 16.86 3.03 -1.86
N ALA A 39 15.79 3.52 -2.50
CA ALA A 39 14.77 2.68 -3.13
C ALA A 39 15.37 1.66 -4.11
N ARG A 40 16.50 1.98 -4.76
CA ARG A 40 17.21 1.04 -5.63
C ARG A 40 17.74 -0.20 -4.90
N LYS A 41 18.09 -0.08 -3.62
CA LYS A 41 18.58 -1.21 -2.82
C LYS A 41 17.46 -2.19 -2.46
N ALA A 42 16.21 -1.73 -2.47
CA ALA A 42 15.06 -2.59 -2.20
C ALA A 42 14.85 -3.66 -3.28
N SER A 43 15.28 -3.42 -4.52
CA SER A 43 15.14 -4.39 -5.60
C SER A 43 15.89 -5.71 -5.37
N GLY A 44 16.90 -5.71 -4.52
CA GLY A 44 17.64 -6.93 -4.13
C GLY A 44 17.04 -7.69 -2.95
N LEU A 45 15.98 -7.19 -2.32
CA LEU A 45 15.38 -7.82 -1.14
C LEU A 45 14.39 -8.94 -1.49
N SER A 46 13.84 -8.91 -2.70
CA SER A 46 12.81 -9.84 -3.12
C SER A 46 12.87 -10.12 -4.61
N HIS A 47 12.34 -11.25 -5.06
CA HIS A 47 12.29 -11.60 -6.49
C HIS A 47 11.48 -10.57 -7.31
N ALA A 48 10.41 -10.02 -6.74
CA ALA A 48 9.61 -8.99 -7.41
C ALA A 48 10.29 -7.61 -7.43
N GLY A 49 11.35 -7.39 -6.64
CA GLY A 49 12.03 -6.10 -6.53
C GLY A 49 11.13 -4.99 -5.96
N LYS A 50 10.08 -5.36 -5.20
CA LYS A 50 9.05 -4.47 -4.65
C LYS A 50 9.06 -4.51 -3.12
N LEU A 51 8.46 -3.50 -2.52
CA LEU A 51 8.17 -3.40 -1.08
C LEU A 51 6.66 -3.44 -0.88
N PRO A 52 6.18 -3.98 0.27
CA PRO A 52 6.92 -4.37 1.46
C PRO A 52 7.65 -5.70 1.35
N VAL A 53 8.66 -5.87 2.20
CA VAL A 53 9.28 -7.16 2.53
C VAL A 53 9.32 -7.27 4.06
N LEU A 54 8.96 -8.42 4.59
CA LEU A 54 8.97 -8.71 6.01
C LEU A 54 10.04 -9.77 6.32
N ASP A 55 10.97 -9.45 7.19
CA ASP A 55 11.82 -10.44 7.85
C ASP A 55 11.16 -10.83 9.18
N TYR A 56 10.94 -12.10 9.38
CA TYR A 56 10.36 -12.67 10.57
C TYR A 56 11.26 -13.79 11.07
N ASP A 57 12.07 -13.53 12.08
CA ASP A 57 13.19 -14.39 12.50
C ASP A 57 14.12 -14.72 11.30
N SER A 58 14.17 -15.96 10.89
CA SER A 58 14.95 -16.43 9.73
C SER A 58 14.17 -16.49 8.42
N GLU A 59 12.87 -16.23 8.46
CA GLU A 59 11.98 -16.29 7.29
C GLU A 59 11.85 -14.90 6.63
N ARG A 60 11.89 -14.82 5.32
CA ARG A 60 11.63 -13.59 4.54
C ARG A 60 10.41 -13.79 3.68
N VAL A 61 9.44 -12.89 3.83
CA VAL A 61 8.19 -12.87 3.07
C VAL A 61 8.08 -11.57 2.30
N GLN A 62 7.70 -11.65 1.04
CA GLN A 62 7.46 -10.50 0.16
C GLN A 62 6.00 -10.46 -0.27
N ASP A 63 5.55 -9.32 -0.80
CA ASP A 63 4.18 -9.02 -1.14
C ASP A 63 3.27 -8.83 0.07
N SER A 64 2.40 -7.80 0.01
CA SER A 64 1.58 -7.42 1.17
C SER A 64 0.50 -8.43 1.50
N SER A 65 -0.06 -9.12 0.50
CA SER A 65 -1.10 -10.14 0.67
C SER A 65 -0.50 -11.45 1.19
N ASP A 66 0.69 -11.84 0.67
CA ASP A 66 1.43 -12.99 1.18
C ASP A 66 1.90 -12.77 2.63
N ILE A 67 2.35 -11.54 2.96
CA ILE A 67 2.69 -11.16 4.34
C ILE A 67 1.45 -11.24 5.23
N ALA A 68 0.29 -10.74 4.77
CA ALA A 68 -0.96 -10.84 5.51
C ALA A 68 -1.34 -12.29 5.81
N ALA A 69 -1.30 -13.16 4.79
CA ALA A 69 -1.59 -14.58 4.94
C ALA A 69 -0.56 -15.29 5.85
N PHE A 70 0.71 -14.92 5.78
CA PHE A 70 1.75 -15.44 6.66
C PHE A 70 1.51 -15.05 8.12
N LEU A 71 1.26 -13.77 8.38
CA LEU A 71 0.98 -13.27 9.73
C LEU A 71 -0.31 -13.84 10.31
N GLU A 72 -1.33 -14.10 9.47
CA GLU A 72 -2.55 -14.77 9.91
C GLU A 72 -2.30 -16.18 10.40
N ARG A 73 -1.47 -16.96 9.69
CA ARG A 73 -1.10 -18.32 10.10
C ARG A 73 -0.25 -18.36 11.37
N LYS A 74 0.67 -17.39 11.53
CA LYS A 74 1.58 -17.32 12.69
C LYS A 74 0.89 -16.79 13.95
N HIS A 75 -0.11 -15.90 13.79
CA HIS A 75 -0.81 -15.17 14.86
C HIS A 75 -2.32 -15.16 14.63
N PRO A 76 -3.01 -16.31 14.80
CA PRO A 76 -4.44 -16.44 14.52
C PRO A 76 -5.33 -15.77 15.58
N GLU A 77 -4.81 -15.36 16.76
CA GLU A 77 -5.57 -14.86 17.91
C GLU A 77 -6.27 -13.51 17.65
N ARG A 78 -5.79 -12.74 16.69
CA ARG A 78 -6.42 -11.51 16.20
C ARG A 78 -6.58 -11.61 14.69
N PRO A 79 -7.63 -12.30 14.22
CA PRO A 79 -7.79 -12.58 12.80
C PRO A 79 -8.02 -11.30 11.98
N ILE A 80 -7.51 -11.30 10.75
CA ILE A 80 -7.77 -10.28 9.75
C ILE A 80 -8.62 -10.82 8.59
N PHE A 81 -8.81 -12.14 8.55
CA PHE A 81 -9.72 -12.79 7.62
C PHE A 81 -10.91 -13.39 8.37
N PRO A 82 -12.15 -13.18 7.91
CA PRO A 82 -13.31 -13.81 8.50
C PRO A 82 -13.21 -15.35 8.51
N ALA A 83 -13.78 -15.97 9.55
CA ALA A 83 -13.89 -17.43 9.64
C ALA A 83 -14.93 -17.98 8.64
N ASP A 84 -16.01 -17.23 8.41
CA ASP A 84 -17.03 -17.58 7.42
C ASP A 84 -16.45 -17.54 6.00
N PRO A 85 -16.58 -18.62 5.21
CA PRO A 85 -15.99 -18.70 3.87
C PRO A 85 -16.52 -17.65 2.88
N LEU A 86 -17.79 -17.28 2.98
CA LEU A 86 -18.39 -16.27 2.09
C LEU A 86 -17.85 -14.86 2.41
N LEU A 87 -17.80 -14.52 3.69
CA LEU A 87 -17.23 -13.25 4.14
C LEU A 87 -15.73 -13.19 3.83
N ARG A 88 -15.02 -14.32 3.98
CA ARG A 88 -13.60 -14.41 3.59
C ARG A 88 -13.40 -14.15 2.10
N ALA A 89 -14.24 -14.73 1.24
CA ALA A 89 -14.19 -14.48 -0.20
C ALA A 89 -14.45 -12.98 -0.52
N GLN A 90 -15.43 -12.37 0.14
CA GLN A 90 -15.69 -10.92 0.00
C GLN A 90 -14.47 -10.09 0.43
N ALA A 91 -13.83 -10.44 1.54
CA ALA A 91 -12.64 -9.71 2.02
C ALA A 91 -11.48 -9.78 1.00
N HIS A 92 -11.27 -10.95 0.37
CA HIS A 92 -10.29 -11.09 -0.70
C HIS A 92 -10.62 -10.23 -1.93
N PHE A 93 -11.88 -10.19 -2.38
CA PHE A 93 -12.27 -9.33 -3.50
C PHE A 93 -12.09 -7.84 -3.21
N TRP A 94 -12.39 -7.40 -1.99
CA TRP A 94 -12.20 -6.00 -1.59
C TRP A 94 -10.71 -5.63 -1.50
N GLU A 95 -9.89 -6.54 -0.97
CA GLU A 95 -8.45 -6.36 -0.90
C GLU A 95 -7.84 -6.27 -2.31
N ASP A 96 -8.18 -7.21 -3.18
CA ASP A 96 -7.70 -7.24 -4.57
C ASP A 96 -8.15 -5.98 -5.34
N TRP A 97 -9.42 -5.58 -5.19
CA TRP A 97 -9.91 -4.34 -5.79
C TRP A 97 -9.13 -3.11 -5.31
N ALA A 98 -8.80 -3.03 -4.03
CA ALA A 98 -8.01 -1.92 -3.49
C ALA A 98 -6.57 -1.94 -4.01
N ASP A 99 -5.96 -3.12 -4.09
CA ASP A 99 -4.58 -3.30 -4.51
C ASP A 99 -4.38 -3.13 -6.03
N GLU A 100 -5.36 -3.53 -6.87
CA GLU A 100 -5.22 -3.56 -8.32
C GLU A 100 -6.03 -2.47 -9.06
N SER A 101 -7.11 -1.95 -8.45
CA SER A 101 -7.93 -0.91 -9.07
C SER A 101 -7.75 0.44 -8.37
N LEU A 102 -8.11 0.55 -7.09
CA LEU A 102 -8.08 1.80 -6.34
C LEU A 102 -6.65 2.38 -6.24
N TYR A 103 -5.66 1.51 -6.11
CA TYR A 103 -4.24 1.88 -6.11
C TYR A 103 -3.82 2.77 -7.28
N TRP A 104 -4.34 2.54 -8.48
CA TRP A 104 -3.94 3.32 -9.65
C TRP A 104 -4.49 4.74 -9.64
N PHE A 105 -5.66 4.96 -9.04
CA PHE A 105 -6.20 6.31 -8.79
C PHE A 105 -5.35 7.04 -7.75
N GLU A 106 -4.99 6.35 -6.67
CA GLU A 106 -4.11 6.87 -5.63
C GLU A 106 -2.76 7.31 -6.20
N VAL A 107 -2.12 6.45 -6.98
CA VAL A 107 -0.85 6.74 -7.66
C VAL A 107 -0.99 7.91 -8.61
N TYR A 108 -2.07 7.97 -9.38
CA TYR A 108 -2.33 9.08 -10.30
C TYR A 108 -2.44 10.40 -9.53
N VAL A 109 -3.28 10.48 -8.53
CA VAL A 109 -3.46 11.68 -7.70
C VAL A 109 -2.15 12.06 -7.02
N ARG A 110 -1.48 11.13 -6.38
CA ARG A 110 -0.24 11.38 -5.62
C ARG A 110 0.90 11.94 -6.48
N PHE A 111 1.05 11.48 -7.70
CA PHE A 111 2.22 11.83 -8.51
C PHE A 111 1.92 12.76 -9.69
N MET A 112 0.68 12.86 -10.15
CA MET A 112 0.31 13.77 -11.23
C MET A 112 -0.05 15.16 -10.70
N TYR A 113 -0.72 15.27 -9.55
CA TYR A 113 -1.07 16.55 -8.96
C TYR A 113 0.14 17.19 -8.27
N PRO A 114 0.40 18.51 -8.54
CA PRO A 114 1.62 19.18 -8.05
C PRO A 114 1.76 19.16 -6.52
N ASP A 115 0.67 19.40 -5.79
CA ASP A 115 0.68 19.54 -4.33
C ASP A 115 0.90 18.17 -3.65
N ALA A 116 0.15 17.15 -4.06
CA ALA A 116 0.32 15.80 -3.56
C ALA A 116 1.73 15.28 -3.85
N ARG A 117 2.26 15.56 -5.05
CA ARG A 117 3.63 15.19 -5.40
C ARG A 117 4.68 15.88 -4.54
N ARG A 118 4.49 17.17 -4.21
CA ARG A 118 5.42 17.89 -3.31
C ARG A 118 5.45 17.26 -1.93
N GLN A 119 4.28 16.89 -1.39
CA GLN A 119 4.17 16.20 -0.11
C GLN A 119 4.83 14.82 -0.17
N ALA A 120 4.55 14.03 -1.20
CA ALA A 120 5.17 12.73 -1.40
C ALA A 120 6.70 12.82 -1.49
N ALA A 121 7.23 13.79 -2.26
CA ALA A 121 8.66 14.00 -2.38
C ALA A 121 9.29 14.46 -1.05
N ALA A 122 8.59 15.25 -0.25
CA ALA A 122 9.05 15.66 1.07
C ALA A 122 9.22 14.47 2.01
N LEU A 123 8.19 13.62 2.12
CA LEU A 123 8.21 12.41 2.94
C LEU A 123 9.28 11.41 2.48
N LEU A 124 9.39 11.18 1.17
CA LEU A 124 10.38 10.25 0.60
C LEU A 124 11.82 10.76 0.65
N SER A 125 12.01 12.03 0.95
CA SER A 125 13.35 12.62 1.13
C SER A 125 13.70 12.88 2.59
N GLU A 126 12.89 12.44 3.53
CA GLU A 126 13.19 12.55 4.95
C GLU A 126 14.50 11.81 5.28
N GLY A 127 15.39 12.49 5.99
CA GLY A 127 16.75 12.00 6.27
C GLY A 127 17.68 11.94 5.04
N ARG A 128 17.33 12.62 3.92
CA ARG A 128 18.14 12.68 2.69
C ARG A 128 18.71 14.08 2.44
N PRO A 129 19.81 14.19 1.66
CA PRO A 129 20.39 15.49 1.30
C PRO A 129 19.38 16.42 0.60
N LYS A 130 19.49 17.73 0.82
CA LYS A 130 18.59 18.76 0.24
C LYS A 130 18.52 18.68 -1.29
N LEU A 131 19.65 18.40 -1.95
CA LEU A 131 19.72 18.27 -3.41
C LEU A 131 18.87 17.11 -3.92
N GLU A 132 18.90 15.98 -3.24
CA GLU A 132 18.05 14.82 -3.58
C GLU A 132 16.58 15.17 -3.46
N ARG A 133 16.20 15.87 -2.40
CA ARG A 133 14.83 16.37 -2.19
C ARG A 133 14.37 17.28 -3.34
N ALA A 134 15.24 18.17 -3.82
CA ALA A 134 14.90 19.13 -4.87
C ALA A 134 14.54 18.45 -6.21
N VAL A 135 15.21 17.35 -6.55
CA VAL A 135 15.02 16.65 -7.84
C VAL A 135 14.01 15.51 -7.78
N LEU A 136 13.76 14.97 -6.57
CA LEU A 136 12.97 13.75 -6.39
C LEU A 136 11.54 13.88 -6.95
N GLY A 137 10.88 15.01 -6.75
CA GLY A 137 9.53 15.25 -7.26
C GLY A 137 9.43 15.12 -8.78
N GLY A 138 10.42 15.63 -9.52
CA GLY A 138 10.50 15.50 -10.98
C GLY A 138 10.75 14.07 -11.43
N VAL A 139 11.66 13.38 -10.74
CA VAL A 139 11.97 11.96 -11.01
C VAL A 139 10.74 11.08 -10.79
N LEU A 140 10.06 11.25 -9.66
CA LEU A 140 8.83 10.51 -9.35
C LEU A 140 7.74 10.77 -10.40
N ARG A 141 7.52 12.03 -10.78
CA ARG A 141 6.55 12.36 -11.83
C ARG A 141 6.86 11.64 -13.14
N GLY A 142 8.10 11.67 -13.59
CA GLY A 142 8.51 11.02 -14.84
C GLY A 142 8.30 9.51 -14.81
N MET A 143 8.67 8.87 -13.70
CA MET A 143 8.52 7.45 -13.49
C MET A 143 7.03 7.04 -13.46
N TYR A 144 6.23 7.70 -12.65
CA TYR A 144 4.82 7.35 -12.48
C TYR A 144 3.95 7.75 -13.67
N ARG A 145 4.31 8.81 -14.41
CA ARG A 145 3.66 9.10 -15.70
C ARG A 145 3.79 7.95 -16.69
N LYS A 146 4.97 7.33 -16.77
CA LYS A 146 5.16 6.15 -17.63
C LYS A 146 4.34 4.95 -17.14
N LYS A 147 4.33 4.69 -15.83
CA LYS A 147 3.59 3.57 -15.23
C LYS A 147 2.08 3.72 -15.42
N THR A 148 1.52 4.90 -15.12
CA THR A 148 0.08 5.17 -15.27
C THR A 148 -0.35 5.17 -16.73
N ALA A 149 0.50 5.65 -17.66
CA ALA A 149 0.24 5.56 -19.10
C ALA A 149 0.26 4.10 -19.61
N ALA A 150 1.18 3.28 -19.10
CA ALA A 150 1.24 1.86 -19.45
C ALA A 150 0.00 1.09 -18.96
N GLN A 151 -0.45 1.38 -17.74
CA GLN A 151 -1.67 0.82 -17.16
C GLN A 151 -2.95 1.32 -17.88
N GLY A 152 -2.95 2.52 -18.42
CA GLY A 152 -4.07 3.11 -19.17
C GLY A 152 -4.69 4.34 -18.52
N ILE A 153 -4.78 4.41 -17.18
CA ILE A 153 -5.37 5.55 -16.46
C ILE A 153 -4.69 6.88 -16.79
N GLY A 154 -3.37 6.86 -17.00
CA GLY A 154 -2.60 8.06 -17.38
C GLY A 154 -2.78 8.52 -18.83
N ARG A 155 -3.62 7.84 -19.61
CA ARG A 155 -4.02 8.25 -20.98
C ARG A 155 -5.37 8.95 -20.98
N LEU A 156 -6.12 8.86 -19.89
CA LEU A 156 -7.41 9.54 -19.76
C LEU A 156 -7.21 11.03 -19.46
N PRO A 157 -8.15 11.89 -19.88
CA PRO A 157 -8.19 13.27 -19.41
C PRO A 157 -8.33 13.30 -17.87
N PRO A 158 -7.69 14.30 -17.18
CA PRO A 158 -7.74 14.38 -15.73
C PRO A 158 -9.15 14.35 -15.15
N GLU A 159 -10.09 15.07 -15.77
CA GLU A 159 -11.49 15.15 -15.33
C GLU A 159 -12.17 13.78 -15.37
N ARG A 160 -11.78 12.93 -16.33
CA ARG A 160 -12.32 11.57 -16.43
C ARG A 160 -11.75 10.65 -15.35
N VAL A 161 -10.48 10.85 -14.97
CA VAL A 161 -9.88 10.11 -13.84
C VAL A 161 -10.54 10.49 -12.52
N GLU A 162 -10.76 11.81 -12.31
CA GLU A 162 -11.45 12.32 -11.13
C GLU A 162 -12.88 11.78 -11.03
N ALA A 163 -13.65 11.86 -12.11
CA ALA A 163 -15.02 11.34 -12.14
C ALA A 163 -15.07 9.85 -11.76
N LYS A 164 -14.17 9.03 -12.32
CA LYS A 164 -14.09 7.60 -11.96
C LYS A 164 -13.68 7.36 -10.50
N LEU A 165 -12.78 8.16 -9.96
CA LEU A 165 -12.42 8.07 -8.55
C LEU A 165 -13.63 8.42 -7.65
N LEU A 166 -14.37 9.47 -7.98
CA LEU A 166 -15.57 9.85 -7.25
C LEU A 166 -16.65 8.75 -7.31
N GLU A 167 -16.85 8.10 -8.46
CA GLU A 167 -17.75 6.93 -8.56
C GLU A 167 -17.38 5.82 -7.54
N HIS A 168 -16.08 5.56 -7.33
CA HIS A 168 -15.62 4.60 -6.32
C HIS A 168 -15.86 5.10 -4.88
N VAL A 169 -15.61 6.39 -4.62
CA VAL A 169 -15.83 6.99 -3.30
C VAL A 169 -17.32 6.97 -2.94
N ASP A 170 -18.19 7.37 -3.86
CA ASP A 170 -19.65 7.38 -3.67
C ASP A 170 -20.19 5.97 -3.39
N ALA A 171 -19.65 4.95 -4.09
CA ALA A 171 -19.99 3.57 -3.85
C ALA A 171 -19.57 3.10 -2.44
N LEU A 172 -18.35 3.47 -2.01
CA LEU A 172 -17.89 3.16 -0.65
C LEU A 172 -18.72 3.89 0.42
N GLU A 173 -19.02 5.16 0.22
CA GLU A 173 -19.88 5.94 1.13
C GLU A 173 -21.28 5.32 1.25
N THR A 174 -21.86 4.90 0.13
CA THR A 174 -23.17 4.21 0.12
C THR A 174 -23.12 2.92 0.94
N LEU A 175 -22.08 2.13 0.78
CA LEU A 175 -21.90 0.89 1.52
C LEU A 175 -21.68 1.13 3.02
N LEU A 176 -20.77 2.03 3.36
CA LEU A 176 -20.40 2.34 4.74
C LEU A 176 -21.44 3.19 5.47
N GLY A 177 -22.35 3.85 4.74
CA GLY A 177 -23.50 4.53 5.32
C GLY A 177 -24.52 3.58 5.95
N GLN A 178 -24.51 2.29 5.59
CA GLN A 178 -25.42 1.26 6.11
C GLN A 178 -24.74 0.23 7.02
N ARG A 179 -23.42 0.21 7.07
CA ARG A 179 -22.63 -0.77 7.83
C ARG A 179 -21.29 -0.18 8.27
N ARG A 180 -20.81 -0.66 9.40
CA ARG A 180 -19.56 -0.17 9.98
C ARG A 180 -18.32 -0.60 9.21
N TRP A 181 -18.34 -1.78 8.59
CA TRP A 181 -17.23 -2.41 7.90
C TRP A 181 -17.64 -2.83 6.49
N LEU A 182 -16.67 -2.92 5.57
CA LEU A 182 -16.94 -3.39 4.20
C LEU A 182 -17.36 -4.87 4.18
N VAL A 183 -16.85 -5.65 5.13
CA VAL A 183 -17.13 -7.09 5.22
C VAL A 183 -17.45 -7.47 6.67
N GLY A 184 -18.62 -8.08 6.87
CA GLY A 184 -19.04 -8.60 8.19
C GLY A 184 -19.20 -7.52 9.25
N GLU A 185 -19.11 -7.94 10.51
CA GLU A 185 -19.31 -7.09 11.69
C GLU A 185 -18.01 -6.65 12.36
N ASP A 186 -16.87 -7.22 11.94
CA ASP A 186 -15.56 -6.97 12.51
C ASP A 186 -14.59 -6.36 11.48
N ARG A 187 -13.50 -5.78 11.99
CA ARG A 187 -12.42 -5.30 11.14
C ARG A 187 -11.74 -6.48 10.45
N THR A 188 -11.65 -6.41 9.13
CA THR A 188 -10.94 -7.38 8.28
C THR A 188 -9.79 -6.72 7.53
N ILE A 189 -9.15 -7.46 6.62
CA ILE A 189 -8.14 -6.94 5.70
C ILE A 189 -8.75 -6.01 4.63
N ALA A 190 -10.07 -6.13 4.40
CA ALA A 190 -10.81 -5.30 3.44
C ALA A 190 -11.04 -3.87 3.95
#